data_f8c10ef4667e90fc8c4d457dcb991e9d
#
_entry.id   f8c10ef4667e90fc8c4d457dcb991e9d
#
_cell.length_a   1.000
_cell.length_b   1.000
_cell.length_c   1.000
_cell.angle_alpha   90.00
_cell.angle_beta   90.00
_cell.angle_gamma   90.00
#
_symmetry.space_group_name_H-M   'P 1'
#
loop_
_entity.id
_entity.type
_entity.pdbx_description
1 polymer ?
#
loop_
_entity_poly.entity_id
_entity_poly.type
_entity_poly.pdbx_seq_one_letter_code
_entity_poly.pdbx_strand_id
1 'polypeptide(L)'
;MKLQLTRPLVFFDLETTGLNIASDRIVELSYYKVFPDGTSEGKTFRVKPVQMMLGQEVQLHISEEASAVHGIYDDDLVNAPTFKEIAPELVRVLEDADLAGYNSNHFDLPLLAEEMMRVGVDIDLKQKKMVDVFTIFQRQEPRNLVAAYKFYCGKDLANAHSADADTMATYEVLMAQLDRYSELQNDVEFLSKFTKYNRNVDYAGRIVLD
;
A
#
# COMPACT_ATOMS: atom_id res chain seq x y z
N MET A 1 15.31 20.13 1.46
CA MET A 1 14.85 19.95 2.86
C MET A 1 15.44 18.66 3.36
N LYS A 2 15.93 18.60 4.60
CA LYS A 2 16.45 17.33 5.20
C LYS A 2 15.52 16.91 6.33
N LEU A 3 15.31 15.60 6.48
CA LEU A 3 14.62 15.05 7.64
C LEU A 3 15.41 15.34 8.91
N GLN A 4 14.72 15.81 9.95
CA GLN A 4 15.31 15.97 11.27
C GLN A 4 15.03 14.71 12.08
N LEU A 5 16.01 13.82 12.15
CA LEU A 5 15.90 12.55 12.82
C LEU A 5 16.64 12.57 14.15
N THR A 6 16.02 12.06 15.20
CA THR A 6 16.66 11.80 16.51
C THR A 6 17.16 10.36 16.64
N ARG A 7 16.64 9.48 15.81
CA ARG A 7 17.02 8.07 15.66
C ARG A 7 16.83 7.66 14.19
N PRO A 8 17.41 6.56 13.73
CA PRO A 8 17.26 6.12 12.34
C PRO A 8 15.78 5.94 11.95
N LEU A 9 15.49 6.16 10.66
CA LEU A 9 14.18 5.89 10.05
C LEU A 9 14.35 4.85 8.95
N VAL A 10 13.64 3.74 9.05
CA VAL A 10 13.64 2.65 8.07
C VAL A 10 12.37 2.74 7.22
N PHE A 11 12.54 3.02 5.95
CA PHE A 11 11.51 2.81 4.93
C PHE A 11 11.54 1.36 4.51
N PHE A 12 10.40 0.73 4.38
CA PHE A 12 10.31 -0.66 3.94
C PHE A 12 9.07 -0.92 3.10
N ASP A 13 9.16 -1.95 2.28
CA ASP A 13 8.10 -2.43 1.41
C ASP A 13 8.21 -3.94 1.26
N LEU A 14 7.09 -4.62 1.04
CA LEU A 14 6.99 -6.07 1.01
C LEU A 14 6.27 -6.55 -0.25
N GLU A 15 6.80 -7.63 -0.86
CA GLU A 15 6.03 -8.46 -1.79
C GLU A 15 5.71 -9.79 -1.12
N THR A 16 4.56 -10.37 -1.46
CA THR A 16 3.98 -11.48 -0.70
C THR A 16 3.35 -12.54 -1.59
N THR A 17 3.09 -13.72 -1.03
CA THR A 17 2.37 -14.80 -1.73
C THR A 17 0.91 -14.48 -2.02
N GLY A 18 0.34 -13.48 -1.32
CA GLY A 18 -1.05 -13.04 -1.41
C GLY A 18 -1.36 -12.00 -0.33
N LEU A 19 -2.64 -11.69 -0.12
CA LEU A 19 -3.09 -10.58 0.73
C LEU A 19 -3.61 -10.98 2.12
N ASN A 20 -3.54 -12.24 2.50
CA ASN A 20 -4.01 -12.72 3.79
C ASN A 20 -2.87 -12.76 4.82
N ILE A 21 -2.82 -11.80 5.74
CA ILE A 21 -1.79 -11.66 6.77
C ILE A 21 -1.60 -12.97 7.59
N ALA A 22 -2.68 -13.71 7.84
CA ALA A 22 -2.61 -14.92 8.67
C ALA A 22 -1.99 -16.12 7.95
N SER A 23 -2.11 -16.23 6.62
CA SER A 23 -1.66 -17.37 5.84
C SER A 23 -0.52 -17.07 4.89
N ASP A 24 -0.48 -15.86 4.34
CA ASP A 24 0.53 -15.50 3.35
C ASP A 24 1.90 -15.21 3.95
N ARG A 25 2.90 -15.19 3.09
CA ARG A 25 4.32 -15.06 3.44
C ARG A 25 4.98 -13.97 2.62
N ILE A 26 6.02 -13.37 3.18
CA ILE A 26 6.90 -12.45 2.47
C ILE A 26 7.72 -13.23 1.44
N VAL A 27 7.77 -12.74 0.21
CA VAL A 27 8.62 -13.25 -0.89
C VAL A 27 9.72 -12.27 -1.28
N GLU A 28 9.53 -10.98 -0.99
CA GLU A 28 10.57 -9.97 -1.06
C GLU A 28 10.38 -8.96 0.07
N LEU A 29 11.48 -8.50 0.65
CA LEU A 29 11.52 -7.40 1.59
C LEU A 29 12.62 -6.46 1.18
N SER A 30 12.27 -5.20 0.98
CA SER A 30 13.22 -4.12 0.73
C SER A 30 13.20 -3.12 1.87
N TYR A 31 14.38 -2.62 2.27
CA TYR A 31 14.47 -1.52 3.20
C TYR A 31 15.47 -0.46 2.75
N TYR A 32 15.22 0.76 3.19
CA TYR A 32 16.11 1.90 3.08
C TYR A 32 16.15 2.63 4.42
N LYS A 33 17.31 2.58 5.09
CA LYS A 33 17.53 3.15 6.43
C LYS A 33 18.30 4.45 6.32
N VAL A 34 17.74 5.51 6.88
CA VAL A 34 18.34 6.84 6.94
C VAL A 34 18.74 7.14 8.37
N PHE A 35 19.97 7.58 8.56
CA PHE A 35 20.53 7.91 9.87
C PHE A 35 20.42 9.42 10.18
N PRO A 36 20.49 9.81 11.48
CA PRO A 36 20.42 11.22 11.89
C PRO A 36 21.52 12.11 11.29
N ASP A 37 22.68 11.55 10.97
CA ASP A 37 23.78 12.27 10.31
C ASP A 37 23.56 12.49 8.81
N GLY A 38 22.51 11.88 8.24
CA GLY A 38 22.14 11.97 6.82
C GLY A 38 22.78 10.88 5.95
N THR A 39 23.53 9.95 6.52
CA THR A 39 23.96 8.74 5.81
C THR A 39 22.79 7.78 5.64
N SER A 40 22.93 6.82 4.73
CA SER A 40 21.88 5.84 4.46
C SER A 40 22.46 4.51 4.00
N GLU A 41 21.70 3.46 4.22
CA GLU A 41 21.95 2.11 3.70
C GLU A 41 20.64 1.48 3.24
N GLY A 42 20.70 0.49 2.37
CA GLY A 42 19.53 -0.22 1.91
C GLY A 42 19.87 -1.59 1.38
N LYS A 43 18.89 -2.49 1.45
CA LYS A 43 19.03 -3.86 0.96
C LYS A 43 17.68 -4.44 0.60
N THR A 44 17.67 -5.31 -0.39
CA THR A 44 16.52 -6.12 -0.77
C THR A 44 16.84 -7.59 -0.52
N PHE A 45 15.93 -8.29 0.09
CA PHE A 45 15.97 -9.74 0.29
C PHE A 45 14.91 -10.40 -0.56
N ARG A 46 15.30 -11.39 -1.36
CA ARG A 46 14.39 -12.42 -1.85
C ARG A 46 14.22 -13.43 -0.73
N VAL A 47 13.00 -13.86 -0.46
CA VAL A 47 12.66 -14.73 0.67
C VAL A 47 11.89 -15.92 0.18
N LYS A 48 12.38 -17.12 0.50
CA LYS A 48 11.66 -18.37 0.25
C LYS A 48 10.48 -18.47 1.21
N PRO A 49 9.24 -18.44 0.72
CA PRO A 49 8.07 -18.57 1.57
C PRO A 49 7.91 -20.03 2.00
N VAL A 50 8.03 -20.32 3.29
CA VAL A 50 7.91 -21.69 3.80
C VAL A 50 6.88 -21.80 4.91
N GLN A 51 6.27 -22.99 5.01
CA GLN A 51 5.45 -23.39 6.16
C GLN A 51 5.85 -24.79 6.64
N MET A 52 5.59 -25.05 7.90
CA MET A 52 5.79 -26.39 8.47
C MET A 52 4.59 -27.30 8.15
N MET A 53 4.82 -28.39 7.42
CA MET A 53 3.85 -29.43 7.13
C MET A 53 4.42 -30.79 7.54
N LEU A 54 3.75 -31.48 8.45
CA LEU A 54 4.17 -32.80 8.93
C LEU A 54 5.63 -32.85 9.42
N GLY A 55 6.13 -31.76 10.02
CA GLY A 55 7.51 -31.65 10.52
C GLY A 55 8.56 -31.32 9.46
N GLN A 56 8.16 -30.99 8.25
CA GLN A 56 9.04 -30.56 7.16
C GLN A 56 8.70 -29.14 6.71
N GLU A 57 9.71 -28.37 6.32
CA GLU A 57 9.50 -27.09 5.66
C GLU A 57 9.11 -27.33 4.20
N VAL A 58 7.95 -26.80 3.81
CA VAL A 58 7.43 -26.85 2.44
C VAL A 58 7.30 -25.44 1.91
N GLN A 59 7.82 -25.21 0.70
CA GLN A 59 7.65 -23.93 0.01
C GLN A 59 6.17 -23.69 -0.30
N LEU A 60 5.68 -22.51 0.03
CA LEU A 60 4.34 -22.06 -0.34
C LEU A 60 4.33 -21.56 -1.79
N HIS A 61 3.22 -21.83 -2.45
CA HIS A 61 2.95 -21.30 -3.79
C HIS A 61 2.57 -19.82 -3.72
N ILE A 62 3.11 -19.03 -4.66
CA ILE A 62 2.73 -17.63 -4.86
C ILE A 62 1.48 -17.61 -5.74
N SER A 63 0.44 -16.89 -5.34
CA SER A 63 -0.77 -16.80 -6.16
C SER A 63 -0.46 -16.17 -7.53
N GLU A 64 -1.21 -16.58 -8.57
CA GLU A 64 -1.05 -16.02 -9.92
C GLU A 64 -1.29 -14.51 -9.93
N GLU A 65 -2.25 -14.04 -9.14
CA GLU A 65 -2.56 -12.63 -9.00
C GLU A 65 -1.39 -11.85 -8.37
N ALA A 66 -0.73 -12.41 -7.34
CA ALA A 66 0.43 -11.78 -6.72
C ALA A 66 1.61 -11.76 -7.71
N SER A 67 1.92 -12.89 -8.34
CA SER A 67 2.98 -12.98 -9.35
C SER A 67 2.76 -12.02 -10.52
N ALA A 68 1.52 -11.80 -10.95
CA ALA A 68 1.20 -10.84 -11.99
C ALA A 68 1.49 -9.38 -11.58
N VAL A 69 1.45 -9.06 -10.29
CA VAL A 69 1.74 -7.71 -9.77
C VAL A 69 3.24 -7.47 -9.62
N HIS A 70 3.96 -8.35 -8.92
CA HIS A 70 5.37 -8.12 -8.56
C HIS A 70 6.38 -8.87 -9.44
N GLY A 71 5.93 -9.80 -10.30
CA GLY A 71 6.79 -10.51 -11.25
C GLY A 71 7.72 -11.56 -10.62
N ILE A 72 7.44 -12.00 -9.39
CA ILE A 72 8.19 -13.05 -8.70
C ILE A 72 7.42 -14.35 -8.79
N TYR A 73 8.10 -15.44 -9.11
CA TYR A 73 7.54 -16.78 -9.27
C TYR A 73 8.22 -17.77 -8.32
N ASP A 74 7.58 -18.90 -8.08
CA ASP A 74 8.06 -19.93 -7.14
C ASP A 74 9.51 -20.37 -7.45
N ASP A 75 9.85 -20.51 -8.74
CA ASP A 75 11.17 -20.93 -9.20
C ASP A 75 12.28 -19.92 -8.87
N ASP A 76 11.95 -18.62 -8.78
CA ASP A 76 12.89 -17.56 -8.44
C ASP A 76 13.37 -17.68 -6.98
N LEU A 77 12.59 -18.35 -6.14
CA LEU A 77 12.81 -18.41 -4.70
C LEU A 77 13.34 -19.76 -4.18
N VAL A 78 13.55 -20.74 -5.06
CA VAL A 78 14.01 -22.09 -4.66
C VAL A 78 15.29 -22.04 -3.82
N ASN A 79 16.23 -21.15 -4.19
CA ASN A 79 17.52 -20.98 -3.54
C ASN A 79 17.60 -19.73 -2.64
N ALA A 80 16.48 -19.02 -2.46
CA ALA A 80 16.43 -17.86 -1.59
C ALA A 80 16.48 -18.29 -0.10
N PRO A 81 17.02 -17.45 0.79
CA PRO A 81 16.93 -17.71 2.22
C PRO A 81 15.48 -17.66 2.70
N THR A 82 15.16 -18.40 3.73
CA THR A 82 13.88 -18.31 4.44
C THR A 82 13.82 -17.03 5.28
N PHE A 83 12.61 -16.65 5.70
CA PHE A 83 12.46 -15.50 6.61
C PHE A 83 13.22 -15.70 7.92
N LYS A 84 13.27 -16.92 8.44
CA LYS A 84 14.04 -17.28 9.64
C LYS A 84 15.52 -16.97 9.51
N GLU A 85 16.09 -17.17 8.32
CA GLU A 85 17.52 -16.93 8.07
C GLU A 85 17.86 -15.45 7.97
N ILE A 86 16.95 -14.62 7.45
CA ILE A 86 17.15 -13.16 7.33
C ILE A 86 16.73 -12.39 8.60
N ALA A 87 15.87 -12.94 9.44
CA ALA A 87 15.32 -12.28 10.63
C ALA A 87 16.39 -11.68 11.56
N PRO A 88 17.54 -12.35 11.85
CA PRO A 88 18.59 -11.75 12.70
C PRO A 88 19.20 -10.46 12.12
N GLU A 89 19.29 -10.35 10.80
CA GLU A 89 19.74 -9.13 10.15
C GLU A 89 18.66 -8.04 10.23
N LEU A 90 17.38 -8.39 9.97
CA LEU A 90 16.26 -7.47 10.08
C LEU A 90 16.09 -6.92 11.50
N VAL A 91 16.28 -7.74 12.54
CA VAL A 91 16.26 -7.28 13.94
C VAL A 91 17.28 -6.14 14.13
N ARG A 92 18.53 -6.33 13.70
CA ARG A 92 19.57 -5.30 13.82
C ARG A 92 19.25 -4.02 13.05
N VAL A 93 18.60 -4.15 11.88
CA VAL A 93 18.19 -2.99 11.08
C VAL A 93 17.07 -2.22 11.79
N LEU A 94 16.15 -2.95 12.40
CA LEU A 94 14.92 -2.37 12.96
C LEU A 94 15.06 -1.94 14.42
N GLU A 95 15.96 -2.54 15.21
CA GLU A 95 16.02 -2.39 16.69
C GLU A 95 15.98 -0.94 17.15
N ASP A 96 16.86 -0.08 16.64
CA ASP A 96 16.99 1.31 17.04
C ASP A 96 16.29 2.32 16.12
N ALA A 97 15.44 1.85 15.21
CA ALA A 97 14.83 2.68 14.19
C ALA A 97 13.32 2.88 14.41
N ASP A 98 12.83 4.05 13.98
CA ASP A 98 11.44 4.26 13.65
C ASP A 98 11.17 3.75 12.22
N LEU A 99 9.91 3.57 11.85
CA LEU A 99 9.51 2.93 10.60
C LEU A 99 8.71 3.87 9.70
N ALA A 100 8.87 3.68 8.39
CA ALA A 100 8.10 4.40 7.39
C ALA A 100 7.76 3.47 6.21
N GLY A 101 6.65 3.76 5.52
CA GLY A 101 6.25 3.05 4.31
C GLY A 101 5.09 3.75 3.62
N TYR A 102 4.61 3.15 2.54
CA TYR A 102 3.46 3.66 1.80
C TYR A 102 2.26 2.73 2.00
N ASN A 103 1.22 3.17 2.70
CA ASN A 103 0.07 2.37 3.14
C ASN A 103 0.44 1.17 4.04
N SER A 104 1.64 1.19 4.59
CA SER A 104 2.26 0.07 5.31
C SER A 104 1.57 -0.29 6.63
N ASN A 105 0.84 0.64 7.24
CA ASN A 105 0.12 0.40 8.49
C ASN A 105 -1.00 -0.65 8.37
N HIS A 106 -1.53 -0.85 7.17
CA HIS A 106 -2.68 -1.73 6.94
C HIS A 106 -2.30 -3.15 6.51
N PHE A 107 -1.10 -3.34 5.96
CA PHE A 107 -0.70 -4.64 5.43
C PHE A 107 0.75 -5.00 5.76
N ASP A 108 1.73 -4.22 5.31
CA ASP A 108 3.15 -4.56 5.42
C ASP A 108 3.60 -4.72 6.87
N LEU A 109 3.25 -3.76 7.72
CA LEU A 109 3.65 -3.79 9.13
C LEU A 109 3.01 -4.96 9.90
N PRO A 110 1.68 -5.22 9.78
CA PRO A 110 1.06 -6.40 10.37
C PRO A 110 1.68 -7.71 9.88
N LEU A 111 1.97 -7.83 8.57
CA LEU A 111 2.56 -9.05 8.03
C LEU A 111 4.01 -9.23 8.48
N LEU A 112 4.81 -8.16 8.52
CA LEU A 112 6.16 -8.22 9.06
C LEU A 112 6.17 -8.66 10.52
N ALA A 113 5.25 -8.13 11.33
CA ALA A 113 5.08 -8.54 12.73
C ALA A 113 4.73 -10.03 12.84
N GLU A 114 3.81 -10.51 12.00
CA GLU A 114 3.40 -11.90 11.95
C GLU A 114 4.56 -12.82 11.55
N GLU A 115 5.34 -12.46 10.53
CA GLU A 115 6.54 -13.22 10.11
C GLU A 115 7.59 -13.29 11.22
N MET A 116 7.84 -12.18 11.93
CA MET A 116 8.74 -12.16 13.08
C MET A 116 8.25 -13.10 14.20
N MET A 117 6.96 -13.05 14.54
CA MET A 117 6.37 -13.95 15.54
C MET A 117 6.50 -15.42 15.15
N ARG A 118 6.28 -15.78 13.87
CA ARG A 118 6.40 -17.15 13.35
C ARG A 118 7.80 -17.74 13.53
N VAL A 119 8.82 -16.90 13.46
CA VAL A 119 10.22 -17.32 13.68
C VAL A 119 10.70 -17.15 15.12
N GLY A 120 9.79 -16.80 16.05
CA GLY A 120 10.08 -16.65 17.48
C GLY A 120 10.84 -15.37 17.83
N VAL A 121 10.76 -14.36 16.97
CA VAL A 121 11.37 -13.04 17.21
C VAL A 121 10.30 -12.07 17.67
N ASP A 122 10.49 -11.49 18.84
CA ASP A 122 9.63 -10.42 19.36
C ASP A 122 10.29 -9.06 19.08
N ILE A 123 9.66 -8.26 18.22
CA ILE A 123 10.07 -6.86 18.01
C ILE A 123 9.01 -5.98 18.68
N ASP A 124 9.43 -5.16 19.63
CA ASP A 124 8.55 -4.16 20.23
C ASP A 124 8.21 -3.04 19.24
N LEU A 125 7.20 -3.30 18.40
CA LEU A 125 6.68 -2.32 17.43
C LEU A 125 5.89 -1.20 18.10
N LYS A 126 5.43 -1.38 19.35
CA LYS A 126 4.57 -0.40 20.05
C LYS A 126 5.33 0.88 20.42
N GLN A 127 6.63 0.78 20.64
CA GLN A 127 7.48 1.93 20.97
C GLN A 127 8.05 2.64 19.74
N LYS A 128 7.83 2.11 18.54
CA LYS A 128 8.31 2.69 17.29
C LYS A 128 7.31 3.73 16.76
N LYS A 129 7.83 4.85 16.29
CA LYS A 129 7.02 5.79 15.52
C LYS A 129 6.85 5.26 14.11
N MET A 130 5.63 5.39 13.58
CA MET A 130 5.27 4.96 12.24
C MET A 130 4.92 6.16 11.39
N VAL A 131 5.59 6.29 10.24
CA VAL A 131 5.30 7.32 9.24
C VAL A 131 4.71 6.67 8.00
N ASP A 132 3.41 6.81 7.81
CA ASP A 132 2.73 6.35 6.62
C ASP A 132 2.60 7.49 5.60
N VAL A 133 3.38 7.39 4.51
CA VAL A 133 3.45 8.43 3.47
C VAL A 133 2.13 8.52 2.70
N PHE A 134 1.39 7.42 2.53
CA PHE A 134 0.07 7.44 1.91
C PHE A 134 -0.95 8.22 2.77
N THR A 135 -0.89 8.08 4.08
CA THR A 135 -1.74 8.87 5.00
C THR A 135 -1.42 10.36 4.89
N ILE A 136 -0.13 10.74 4.74
CA ILE A 136 0.24 12.14 4.51
C ILE A 136 -0.35 12.62 3.19
N PHE A 137 -0.19 11.84 2.10
CA PHE A 137 -0.76 12.16 0.79
C PHE A 137 -2.28 12.36 0.86
N GLN A 138 -3.01 11.44 1.49
CA GLN A 138 -4.47 11.54 1.63
C GLN A 138 -4.93 12.78 2.43
N ARG A 139 -4.16 13.21 3.42
CA ARG A 139 -4.49 14.39 4.24
C ARG A 139 -4.15 15.70 3.56
N GLN A 140 -3.09 15.73 2.76
CA GLN A 140 -2.62 16.95 2.07
C GLN A 140 -3.31 17.14 0.72
N GLU A 141 -3.75 16.05 0.07
CA GLU A 141 -4.42 16.05 -1.23
C GLU A 141 -5.88 15.58 -1.08
N PRO A 142 -6.79 16.47 -0.65
CA PRO A 142 -8.19 16.10 -0.42
C PRO A 142 -8.87 15.61 -1.70
N ARG A 143 -9.62 14.52 -1.61
CA ARG A 143 -10.43 13.98 -2.71
C ARG A 143 -11.90 14.40 -2.56
N ASN A 144 -12.14 15.71 -2.63
CA ASN A 144 -13.48 16.30 -2.59
C ASN A 144 -13.71 17.18 -3.83
N LEU A 145 -14.93 17.67 -3.99
CA LEU A 145 -15.33 18.47 -5.16
C LEU A 145 -14.49 19.77 -5.29
N VAL A 146 -14.18 20.43 -4.18
CA VAL A 146 -13.37 21.64 -4.19
C VAL A 146 -11.97 21.37 -4.75
N ALA A 147 -11.32 20.31 -4.29
CA ALA A 147 -10.00 19.91 -4.80
C ALA A 147 -10.08 19.45 -6.27
N ALA A 148 -11.10 18.68 -6.64
CA ALA A 148 -11.32 18.28 -8.02
C ALA A 148 -11.54 19.48 -8.94
N TYR A 149 -12.36 20.43 -8.53
CA TYR A 149 -12.65 21.63 -9.30
C TYR A 149 -11.39 22.48 -9.51
N LYS A 150 -10.58 22.65 -8.45
CA LYS A 150 -9.28 23.32 -8.58
C LYS A 150 -8.32 22.59 -9.52
N PHE A 151 -8.24 21.25 -9.41
CA PHE A 151 -7.32 20.43 -10.18
C PHE A 151 -7.69 20.37 -11.67
N TYR A 152 -8.96 20.13 -11.98
CA TYR A 152 -9.43 19.94 -13.35
C TYR A 152 -9.74 21.26 -14.07
N CYS A 153 -10.35 22.20 -13.36
CA CYS A 153 -10.83 23.45 -13.96
C CYS A 153 -9.90 24.64 -13.69
N GLY A 154 -8.92 24.51 -12.79
CA GLY A 154 -8.00 25.59 -12.41
C GLY A 154 -8.66 26.75 -11.64
N LYS A 155 -9.90 26.54 -11.14
CA LYS A 155 -10.72 27.56 -10.50
C LYS A 155 -10.93 27.24 -9.02
N ASP A 156 -11.21 28.28 -8.23
CA ASP A 156 -11.64 28.10 -6.84
C ASP A 156 -13.17 28.02 -6.80
N LEU A 157 -13.72 27.04 -6.08
CA LEU A 157 -15.16 26.86 -5.94
C LEU A 157 -15.71 27.86 -4.91
N ALA A 158 -16.32 28.92 -5.40
CA ALA A 158 -17.05 29.85 -4.54
C ALA A 158 -18.37 29.22 -4.07
N ASN A 159 -18.75 29.48 -2.82
CA ASN A 159 -19.97 28.96 -2.21
C ASN A 159 -20.05 27.42 -2.20
N ALA A 160 -18.94 26.72 -1.97
CA ALA A 160 -18.95 25.28 -1.70
C ALA A 160 -20.00 24.95 -0.62
N HIS A 161 -20.70 23.82 -0.79
CA HIS A 161 -21.86 23.38 -0.01
C HIS A 161 -23.20 24.07 -0.34
N SER A 162 -23.23 24.84 -1.43
CA SER A 162 -24.49 25.26 -2.05
C SER A 162 -24.80 24.29 -3.20
N ALA A 163 -26.02 23.73 -3.22
CA ALA A 163 -26.37 22.67 -4.15
C ALA A 163 -26.26 23.09 -5.62
N ASP A 164 -26.55 24.33 -5.95
CA ASP A 164 -26.41 24.87 -7.31
C ASP A 164 -24.95 25.02 -7.72
N ALA A 165 -24.11 25.59 -6.85
CA ALA A 165 -22.67 25.74 -7.10
C ALA A 165 -21.98 24.38 -7.22
N ASP A 166 -22.30 23.42 -6.35
CA ASP A 166 -21.72 22.08 -6.35
C ASP A 166 -22.17 21.29 -7.58
N THR A 167 -23.42 21.45 -8.02
CA THR A 167 -23.94 20.82 -9.25
C THR A 167 -23.23 21.35 -10.50
N MET A 168 -23.07 22.66 -10.61
CA MET A 168 -22.35 23.29 -11.73
C MET A 168 -20.86 22.88 -11.73
N ALA A 169 -20.22 22.90 -10.58
CA ALA A 169 -18.83 22.44 -10.45
C ALA A 169 -18.67 20.97 -10.83
N THR A 170 -19.61 20.11 -10.45
CA THR A 170 -19.61 18.68 -10.83
C THR A 170 -19.67 18.51 -12.35
N TYR A 171 -20.54 19.27 -13.01
CA TYR A 171 -20.62 19.27 -14.47
C TYR A 171 -19.32 19.74 -15.13
N GLU A 172 -18.75 20.87 -14.68
CA GLU A 172 -17.52 21.40 -15.25
C GLU A 172 -16.34 20.45 -15.04
N VAL A 173 -16.26 19.77 -13.87
CA VAL A 173 -15.26 18.73 -13.60
C VAL A 173 -15.41 17.56 -14.57
N LEU A 174 -16.61 17.08 -14.82
CA LEU A 174 -16.85 15.99 -15.80
C LEU A 174 -16.37 16.41 -17.19
N MET A 175 -16.72 17.61 -17.65
CA MET A 175 -16.28 18.10 -18.96
C MET A 175 -14.77 18.17 -19.07
N ALA A 176 -14.11 18.68 -18.04
CA ALA A 176 -12.65 18.76 -17.99
C ALA A 176 -11.97 17.38 -17.90
N GLN A 177 -12.62 16.38 -17.27
CA GLN A 177 -12.16 15.00 -17.27
C GLN A 177 -12.23 14.38 -18.66
N LEU A 178 -13.35 14.58 -19.39
CA LEU A 178 -13.51 14.10 -20.76
C LEU A 178 -12.48 14.72 -21.72
N ASP A 179 -12.13 16.01 -21.54
CA ASP A 179 -11.11 16.67 -22.33
C ASP A 179 -9.70 16.15 -22.00
N ARG A 180 -9.47 15.75 -20.75
CA ARG A 180 -8.14 15.33 -20.26
C ARG A 180 -7.82 13.87 -20.55
N TYR A 181 -8.79 13.00 -20.45
CA TYR A 181 -8.63 11.55 -20.52
C TYR A 181 -9.18 10.98 -21.82
N SER A 182 -8.29 10.68 -22.76
CA SER A 182 -8.67 10.18 -24.09
C SER A 182 -9.35 8.81 -24.08
N GLU A 183 -9.17 8.05 -23.00
CA GLU A 183 -9.83 6.75 -22.79
C GLU A 183 -11.30 6.87 -22.35
N LEU A 184 -11.73 8.05 -21.89
CA LEU A 184 -13.13 8.28 -21.54
C LEU A 184 -13.94 8.60 -22.79
N GLN A 185 -14.96 7.80 -23.06
CA GLN A 185 -15.91 8.08 -24.13
C GLN A 185 -16.96 9.08 -23.64
N ASN A 186 -17.27 10.08 -24.48
CA ASN A 186 -18.33 11.06 -24.21
C ASN A 186 -19.72 10.44 -24.47
N ASP A 187 -20.03 9.41 -23.70
CA ASP A 187 -21.27 8.63 -23.77
C ASP A 187 -21.70 8.20 -22.38
N VAL A 188 -22.95 8.49 -22.02
CA VAL A 188 -23.48 8.24 -20.68
C VAL A 188 -23.51 6.75 -20.34
N GLU A 189 -23.77 5.87 -21.32
CA GLU A 189 -23.78 4.42 -21.07
C GLU A 189 -22.37 3.92 -20.73
N PHE A 190 -21.36 4.38 -21.50
CA PHE A 190 -19.97 4.07 -21.18
C PHE A 190 -19.56 4.60 -19.81
N LEU A 191 -19.81 5.88 -19.52
CA LEU A 191 -19.45 6.52 -18.26
C LEU A 191 -20.14 5.86 -17.06
N SER A 192 -21.40 5.48 -17.21
CA SER A 192 -22.14 4.74 -16.18
C SER A 192 -21.49 3.39 -15.87
N LYS A 193 -21.06 2.65 -16.88
CA LYS A 193 -20.34 1.37 -16.70
C LYS A 193 -18.95 1.58 -16.10
N PHE A 194 -18.23 2.57 -16.56
CA PHE A 194 -16.88 2.93 -16.08
C PHE A 194 -16.87 3.31 -14.60
N THR A 195 -17.90 4.00 -14.14
CA THR A 195 -18.05 4.46 -12.75
C THR A 195 -18.80 3.46 -11.86
N LYS A 196 -19.24 2.33 -12.39
CA LYS A 196 -19.96 1.32 -11.63
C LYS A 196 -19.05 0.68 -10.58
N TYR A 197 -19.41 0.83 -9.31
CA TYR A 197 -18.78 0.05 -8.25
C TYR A 197 -19.11 -1.43 -8.40
N ASN A 198 -18.12 -2.32 -8.22
CA ASN A 198 -18.30 -3.78 -8.24
C ASN A 198 -19.08 -4.32 -7.01
N ARG A 199 -19.97 -3.53 -6.44
CA ARG A 199 -20.88 -3.96 -5.38
C ARG A 199 -22.29 -3.88 -5.92
N ASN A 200 -23.04 -4.96 -5.79
CA ASN A 200 -24.48 -4.96 -6.03
C ASN A 200 -25.13 -4.11 -4.93
N VAL A 201 -25.25 -2.83 -5.16
CA VAL A 201 -25.95 -1.88 -4.29
C VAL A 201 -27.11 -1.27 -5.04
N ASP A 202 -28.26 -1.12 -4.36
CA ASP A 202 -29.39 -0.36 -4.89
C ASP A 202 -29.11 1.15 -4.82
N TYR A 203 -30.03 1.96 -5.37
CA TYR A 203 -29.91 3.42 -5.37
C TYR A 203 -29.90 4.04 -3.96
N ALA A 204 -30.25 3.31 -2.93
CA ALA A 204 -30.16 3.73 -1.53
C ALA A 204 -28.82 3.28 -0.88
N GLY A 205 -27.90 2.67 -1.66
CA GLY A 205 -26.61 2.19 -1.16
C GLY A 205 -26.70 0.89 -0.36
N ARG A 206 -27.81 0.16 -0.40
CA ARG A 206 -27.99 -1.11 0.29
C ARG A 206 -27.42 -2.24 -0.57
N ILE A 207 -26.70 -3.17 0.04
CA ILE A 207 -26.21 -4.36 -0.66
C ILE A 207 -27.42 -5.20 -1.11
N VAL A 208 -27.51 -5.44 -2.41
CA VAL A 208 -28.49 -6.37 -2.99
C VAL A 208 -27.80 -7.72 -3.09
N LEU A 209 -28.26 -8.70 -2.31
CA LEU A 209 -27.85 -10.09 -2.45
C LEU A 209 -28.65 -10.69 -3.60
N ASP A 210 -27.94 -11.24 -4.60
CA ASP A 210 -28.54 -12.04 -5.67
C ASP A 210 -29.02 -13.39 -5.12
#